data_fa260b6cb405365b195c9c6b597f772a
#
_entry.id   fa260b6cb405365b195c9c6b597f772a
#
_cell.length_a   1.000
_cell.length_b   1.000
_cell.length_c   1.000
_cell.angle_alpha   90.00
_cell.angle_beta   90.00
_cell.angle_gamma   90.00
#
_symmetry.space_group_name_H-M   'P 1'
#
loop_
_entity.id
_entity.type
_entity.pdbx_description
1 polymer ?
#
loop_
_entity_poly.entity_id
_entity_poly.type
_entity_poly.pdbx_seq_one_letter_code
_entity_poly.pdbx_strand_id
1 'polypeptide(L)'
;MRELKLLMDGIVLGECPRWHDGRLWFSDWGAREMIAVNMDGRHEVIDHVDALPFSFDWQLDGRQLVIADKTLWRRETNGVLAPWVDLAAYGELGWNEIVVDGRGNIYLNNVNFKFPGGEFRP
;
A
#
# COMPACT_ATOMS: atom_id res chain seq x y z
N MET A 1 -5.03 -32.14 -4.56
CA MET A 1 -5.04 -30.90 -3.74
C MET A 1 -3.68 -30.24 -3.87
N ARG A 2 -3.65 -28.95 -4.14
CA ARG A 2 -2.39 -28.21 -4.21
C ARG A 2 -1.86 -28.01 -2.77
N GLU A 3 -0.58 -28.24 -2.60
CA GLU A 3 0.09 -27.98 -1.33
C GLU A 3 0.28 -26.46 -1.13
N LEU A 4 0.00 -25.98 0.09
CA LEU A 4 0.29 -24.60 0.47
C LEU A 4 1.75 -24.52 0.95
N LYS A 5 2.45 -23.51 0.51
CA LYS A 5 3.82 -23.23 0.91
C LYS A 5 3.87 -21.88 1.64
N LEU A 6 4.46 -21.89 2.83
CA LEU A 6 4.76 -20.65 3.55
C LEU A 6 5.86 -19.90 2.80
N LEU A 7 5.59 -18.66 2.38
CA LEU A 7 6.55 -17.84 1.67
C LEU A 7 7.37 -16.98 2.64
N MET A 8 6.72 -16.39 3.63
CA MET A 8 7.32 -15.50 4.60
C MET A 8 6.52 -15.50 5.90
N ASP A 9 7.19 -15.33 7.03
CA ASP A 9 6.58 -15.12 8.34
C ASP A 9 7.09 -13.83 8.99
N GLY A 10 6.73 -13.58 10.25
CA GLY A 10 7.15 -12.39 10.99
C GLY A 10 6.41 -11.10 10.61
N ILE A 11 5.31 -11.23 9.87
CA ILE A 11 4.45 -10.10 9.49
C ILE A 11 3.52 -9.77 10.66
N VAL A 12 3.41 -8.49 11.02
CA VAL A 12 2.54 -8.04 12.11
C VAL A 12 1.09 -7.89 11.64
N LEU A 13 0.87 -7.14 10.56
CA LEU A 13 -0.46 -6.94 9.95
C LEU A 13 -0.30 -6.69 8.46
N GLY A 14 -0.34 -7.77 7.69
CA GLY A 14 -0.16 -7.74 6.23
C GLY A 14 -1.43 -7.33 5.50
N GLU A 15 -1.30 -6.36 4.60
CA GLU A 15 -2.37 -5.82 3.78
C GLU A 15 -1.87 -5.45 2.39
N CYS A 16 -2.79 -5.11 1.50
CA CYS A 16 -2.45 -4.62 0.16
C CYS A 16 -1.52 -5.56 -0.63
N PRO A 17 -1.84 -6.84 -0.79
CA PRO A 17 -0.97 -7.74 -1.57
C PRO A 17 -1.02 -7.39 -3.06
N ARG A 18 0.14 -7.24 -3.69
CA ARG A 18 0.28 -6.94 -5.11
C ARG A 18 1.40 -7.77 -5.71
N TRP A 19 1.12 -8.43 -6.82
CA TRP A 19 2.16 -9.05 -7.62
C TRP A 19 2.73 -8.02 -8.60
N HIS A 20 4.01 -7.74 -8.49
CA HIS A 20 4.66 -6.76 -9.34
C HIS A 20 6.14 -7.12 -9.55
N ASP A 21 6.57 -7.10 -10.81
CA ASP A 21 7.96 -7.31 -11.21
C ASP A 21 8.59 -8.58 -10.61
N GLY A 22 7.83 -9.69 -10.68
CA GLY A 22 8.30 -11.01 -10.23
C GLY A 22 8.33 -11.21 -8.72
N ARG A 23 7.76 -10.29 -7.94
CA ARG A 23 7.70 -10.37 -6.48
C ARG A 23 6.30 -10.10 -5.95
N LEU A 24 6.02 -10.63 -4.77
CA LEU A 24 4.86 -10.24 -3.99
C LEU A 24 5.23 -9.01 -3.14
N TRP A 25 4.49 -7.93 -3.34
CA TRP A 25 4.60 -6.71 -2.55
C TRP A 25 3.43 -6.63 -1.60
N PHE A 26 3.65 -6.12 -0.40
CA PHE A 26 2.57 -5.88 0.56
C PHE A 26 2.96 -4.80 1.56
N SER A 27 1.93 -4.27 2.23
CA SER A 27 2.09 -3.36 3.37
C SER A 27 2.08 -4.17 4.65
N ASP A 28 3.04 -3.98 5.53
CA ASP A 28 2.92 -4.40 6.93
C ASP A 28 2.50 -3.17 7.75
N TRP A 29 1.21 -3.05 8.00
CA TRP A 29 0.68 -1.90 8.73
C TRP A 29 1.17 -1.85 10.18
N GLY A 30 1.42 -3.00 10.79
CA GLY A 30 1.93 -3.07 12.16
C GLY A 30 3.37 -2.59 12.28
N ALA A 31 4.22 -3.01 11.35
CA ALA A 31 5.62 -2.65 11.30
C ALA A 31 5.89 -1.31 10.60
N ARG A 32 4.90 -0.74 9.90
CA ARG A 32 5.05 0.46 9.06
C ARG A 32 6.04 0.25 7.93
N GLU A 33 6.00 -0.92 7.32
CA GLU A 33 6.94 -1.30 6.27
C GLU A 33 6.23 -1.69 4.97
N MET A 34 6.76 -1.23 3.86
CA MET A 34 6.45 -1.74 2.53
C MET A 34 7.48 -2.81 2.19
N ILE A 35 7.00 -4.03 1.92
CA ILE A 35 7.87 -5.20 1.76
C ILE A 35 7.65 -5.81 0.39
N ALA A 36 8.73 -6.28 -0.23
CA ALA A 36 8.70 -7.14 -1.40
C ALA A 36 9.40 -8.44 -1.11
N VAL A 37 8.79 -9.57 -1.46
CA VAL A 37 9.34 -10.91 -1.24
C VAL A 37 9.31 -11.70 -2.55
N ASN A 38 10.41 -12.37 -2.88
CA ASN A 38 10.49 -13.23 -4.04
C ASN A 38 10.02 -14.66 -3.74
N MET A 39 9.93 -15.52 -4.75
CA MET A 39 9.38 -16.87 -4.60
C MET A 39 10.28 -17.83 -3.83
N ASP A 40 11.52 -17.48 -3.55
CA ASP A 40 12.42 -18.27 -2.67
C ASP A 40 12.37 -17.82 -1.20
N GLY A 41 11.53 -16.82 -0.87
CA GLY A 41 11.32 -16.34 0.49
C GLY A 41 12.28 -15.22 0.91
N ARG A 42 13.16 -14.75 0.03
CA ARG A 42 13.98 -13.57 0.33
C ARG A 42 13.14 -12.30 0.23
N HIS A 43 13.17 -11.49 1.26
CA HIS A 43 12.42 -10.25 1.32
C HIS A 43 13.32 -9.04 1.48
N GLU A 44 12.77 -7.90 1.10
CA GLU A 44 13.40 -6.60 1.19
C GLU A 44 12.39 -5.61 1.74
N VAL A 45 12.80 -4.80 2.72
CA VAL A 45 12.03 -3.63 3.15
C VAL A 45 12.30 -2.51 2.13
N ILE A 46 11.28 -2.19 1.36
CA ILE A 46 11.38 -1.18 0.29
C ILE A 46 11.37 0.22 0.89
N ASP A 47 10.42 0.48 1.81
CA ASP A 47 10.27 1.77 2.48
C ASP A 47 9.69 1.58 3.87
N HIS A 48 9.97 2.55 4.74
CA HIS A 48 9.22 2.78 5.97
C HIS A 48 8.16 3.85 5.68
N VAL A 49 6.89 3.53 5.95
CA VAL A 49 5.77 4.43 5.74
C VAL A 49 5.11 4.71 7.08
N ASP A 50 5.34 5.90 7.62
CA ASP A 50 4.81 6.29 8.92
C ASP A 50 3.33 6.69 8.84
N ALA A 51 2.51 5.74 8.43
CA ALA A 51 1.07 5.89 8.33
C ALA A 51 0.36 4.57 8.65
N LEU A 52 -0.87 4.67 9.12
CA LEU A 52 -1.75 3.53 9.35
C LEU A 52 -3.20 3.97 9.09
N PRO A 53 -3.85 3.46 8.07
CA PRO A 53 -3.38 2.52 7.03
C PRO A 53 -2.49 3.18 5.96
N PHE A 54 -1.86 2.37 5.13
CA PHE A 54 -1.30 2.78 3.86
C PHE A 54 -1.38 1.65 2.85
N SER A 55 -1.50 2.00 1.57
CA SER A 55 -1.57 1.03 0.46
C SER A 55 -0.90 1.60 -0.78
N PHE A 56 -0.69 0.77 -1.79
CA PHE A 56 -0.01 1.19 -3.00
C PHE A 56 -0.48 0.39 -4.22
N ASP A 57 -0.24 0.94 -5.38
CA ASP A 57 -0.39 0.31 -6.68
C ASP A 57 0.55 1.01 -7.67
N TRP A 58 0.52 0.65 -8.94
CA TRP A 58 1.39 1.23 -9.97
C TRP A 58 0.57 1.85 -11.09
N GLN A 59 1.03 3.00 -11.58
CA GLN A 59 0.55 3.58 -12.82
C GLN A 59 0.98 2.74 -14.02
N LEU A 60 0.32 2.91 -15.15
CA LEU A 60 0.64 2.17 -16.38
C LEU A 60 2.07 2.44 -16.88
N ASP A 61 2.66 3.58 -16.52
CA ASP A 61 4.05 3.94 -16.85
C ASP A 61 5.08 3.32 -15.88
N GLY A 62 4.63 2.51 -14.91
CA GLY A 62 5.47 1.81 -13.95
C GLY A 62 5.80 2.59 -12.69
N ARG A 63 5.37 3.84 -12.55
CA ARG A 63 5.59 4.62 -11.33
C ARG A 63 4.65 4.15 -10.23
N GLN A 64 5.21 3.90 -9.05
CA GLN A 64 4.44 3.51 -7.87
C GLN A 64 3.68 4.69 -7.29
N LEU A 65 2.43 4.44 -6.92
CA LEU A 65 1.59 5.33 -6.14
C LEU A 65 1.43 4.76 -4.75
N VAL A 66 1.51 5.61 -3.73
CA VAL A 66 1.30 5.22 -2.33
C VAL A 66 0.26 6.16 -1.73
N ILE A 67 -0.83 5.59 -1.22
CA ILE A 67 -1.79 6.34 -0.41
C ILE A 67 -1.43 6.19 1.07
N ALA A 68 -1.18 7.32 1.71
CA ALA A 68 -0.82 7.39 3.13
C ALA A 68 -1.37 8.67 3.71
N ASP A 69 -2.04 8.59 4.86
CA ASP A 69 -2.78 9.70 5.46
C ASP A 69 -3.77 10.35 4.47
N LYS A 70 -3.56 11.61 4.16
CA LYS A 70 -4.41 12.40 3.26
C LYS A 70 -3.69 12.78 1.98
N THR A 71 -2.65 12.04 1.62
CA THR A 71 -1.80 12.35 0.47
C THR A 71 -1.63 11.12 -0.41
N LEU A 72 -1.77 11.31 -1.70
CA LEU A 72 -1.34 10.36 -2.70
C LEU A 72 0.09 10.73 -3.10
N TRP A 73 1.02 9.83 -2.82
CA TRP A 73 2.45 9.97 -3.13
C TRP A 73 2.76 9.25 -4.43
N ARG A 74 3.74 9.73 -5.15
CA ARG A 74 4.23 9.06 -6.36
C ARG A 74 5.75 8.89 -6.28
N ARG A 75 6.21 7.70 -6.64
CA ARG A 75 7.65 7.45 -6.73
C ARG A 75 8.20 8.05 -8.01
N GLU A 76 9.11 8.99 -7.86
CA GLU A 76 9.75 9.66 -8.98
C GLU A 76 10.91 8.83 -9.54
N THR A 77 11.48 9.25 -10.66
CA THR A 77 12.55 8.51 -11.36
C THR A 77 13.82 8.34 -10.54
N ASN A 78 14.04 9.23 -9.56
CA ASN A 78 15.16 9.12 -8.61
C ASN A 78 14.88 8.16 -7.45
N GLY A 79 13.73 7.47 -7.44
CA GLY A 79 13.34 6.50 -6.40
C GLY A 79 12.69 7.12 -5.16
N VAL A 80 12.56 8.43 -5.09
CA VAL A 80 11.97 9.13 -3.94
C VAL A 80 10.45 9.21 -4.10
N LEU A 81 9.71 8.91 -3.01
CA LEU A 81 8.29 9.20 -2.92
C LEU A 81 8.08 10.70 -2.72
N ALA A 82 7.38 11.34 -3.64
CA ALA A 82 7.04 12.75 -3.57
C ALA A 82 5.52 12.95 -3.46
N PRO A 83 5.04 13.96 -2.71
CA PRO A 83 3.63 14.30 -2.68
C PRO A 83 3.13 14.63 -4.09
N TRP A 84 2.01 14.03 -4.49
CA TRP A 84 1.45 14.24 -5.82
C TRP A 84 0.05 14.83 -5.80
N VAL A 85 -0.85 14.30 -4.95
CA VAL A 85 -2.21 14.82 -4.80
C VAL A 85 -2.54 14.97 -3.32
N ASP A 86 -3.02 16.14 -2.92
CA ASP A 86 -3.56 16.39 -1.59
C ASP A 86 -5.04 16.00 -1.56
N LEU A 87 -5.40 15.11 -0.66
CA LEU A 87 -6.76 14.57 -0.50
C LEU A 87 -7.49 15.13 0.73
N ALA A 88 -6.89 16.08 1.43
CA ALA A 88 -7.46 16.60 2.69
C ALA A 88 -8.86 17.21 2.52
N ALA A 89 -9.17 17.77 1.34
CA ALA A 89 -10.48 18.33 1.03
C ALA A 89 -11.59 17.29 0.86
N TYR A 90 -11.24 16.02 0.68
CA TYR A 90 -12.18 14.92 0.37
C TYR A 90 -12.48 14.02 1.57
N GLY A 91 -11.82 14.21 2.70
CA GLY A 91 -12.06 13.43 3.91
C GLY A 91 -11.09 13.79 5.02
N GLU A 92 -11.59 13.80 6.25
CA GLU A 92 -10.79 14.12 7.44
C GLU A 92 -9.97 12.93 7.94
N LEU A 93 -10.44 11.71 7.65
CA LEU A 93 -9.81 10.46 8.08
C LEU A 93 -8.90 9.92 7.00
N GLY A 94 -7.99 9.05 7.39
CA GLY A 94 -7.00 8.47 6.50
C GLY A 94 -7.61 7.60 5.40
N TRP A 95 -6.93 7.55 4.29
CA TRP A 95 -7.27 6.72 3.13
C TRP A 95 -6.58 5.37 3.25
N ASN A 96 -7.27 4.28 2.91
CA ASN A 96 -6.79 2.94 3.23
C ASN A 96 -6.48 2.06 2.01
N GLU A 97 -7.04 2.33 0.85
CA GLU A 97 -6.84 1.44 -0.30
C GLU A 97 -6.78 2.21 -1.61
N ILE A 98 -6.06 1.63 -2.56
CA ILE A 98 -5.88 2.16 -3.92
C ILE A 98 -5.92 1.03 -4.93
N VAL A 99 -6.53 1.29 -6.07
CA VAL A 99 -6.46 0.41 -7.24
C VAL A 99 -6.27 1.26 -8.49
N VAL A 100 -5.38 0.81 -9.38
CA VAL A 100 -5.21 1.37 -10.72
C VAL A 100 -5.71 0.35 -11.72
N ASP A 101 -6.67 0.73 -12.56
CA ASP A 101 -7.22 -0.17 -13.57
C ASP A 101 -6.35 -0.24 -14.84
N GLY A 102 -6.72 -1.12 -15.77
CA GLY A 102 -5.99 -1.31 -17.02
C GLY A 102 -6.04 -0.12 -18.00
N ARG A 103 -6.80 0.92 -17.69
CA ARG A 103 -6.87 2.17 -18.44
C ARG A 103 -6.11 3.32 -17.76
N GLY A 104 -5.57 3.07 -16.57
CA GLY A 104 -4.86 4.06 -15.80
C GLY A 104 -5.74 4.91 -14.89
N ASN A 105 -7.02 4.57 -14.72
CA ASN A 105 -7.87 5.22 -13.74
C ASN A 105 -7.46 4.79 -12.33
N ILE A 106 -7.47 5.74 -11.41
CA ILE A 106 -7.07 5.54 -10.03
C ILE A 106 -8.31 5.63 -9.13
N TYR A 107 -8.55 4.58 -8.36
CA TYR A 107 -9.65 4.51 -7.41
C TYR A 107 -9.08 4.49 -6.00
N LEU A 108 -9.60 5.36 -5.15
CA LEU A 108 -9.17 5.53 -3.77
C LEU A 108 -10.34 5.27 -2.84
N ASN A 109 -10.08 4.64 -1.71
CA ASN A 109 -11.08 4.40 -0.68
C ASN A 109 -10.58 4.95 0.66
N ASN A 110 -11.46 5.63 1.39
CA ASN A 110 -11.17 6.03 2.75
C ASN A 110 -12.16 5.37 3.73
N VAL A 111 -11.72 5.21 4.96
CA VAL A 111 -12.58 4.73 6.04
C VAL A 111 -13.34 5.90 6.65
N ASN A 112 -14.63 5.69 6.94
CA ASN A 112 -15.47 6.71 7.55
C ASN A 112 -15.49 6.60 9.09
N PHE A 113 -14.38 6.19 9.68
CA PHE A 113 -14.21 6.12 11.13
C PHE A 113 -12.71 6.20 11.48
N LYS A 114 -12.45 6.54 12.74
CA LYS A 114 -11.06 6.59 13.23
C LYS A 114 -10.50 5.18 13.39
N PHE A 115 -9.52 4.82 12.57
CA PHE A 115 -8.85 3.51 12.58
C PHE A 115 -7.40 3.64 13.10
N PRO A 116 -6.92 2.74 13.94
CA PRO A 116 -7.67 1.71 14.68
C PRO A 116 -8.39 2.28 15.90
N GLY A 117 -9.42 1.55 16.38
CA GLY A 117 -10.06 1.80 17.68
C GLY A 117 -11.22 2.80 17.67
N GLY A 118 -11.60 3.34 16.51
CA GLY A 118 -12.78 4.19 16.38
C GLY A 118 -14.08 3.40 16.25
N GLU A 119 -15.21 4.12 16.38
CA GLU A 119 -16.53 3.55 16.15
C GLU A 119 -16.77 3.35 14.65
N PHE A 120 -17.17 2.13 14.26
CA PHE A 120 -17.53 1.84 12.87
C PHE A 120 -18.78 2.63 12.46
N ARG A 121 -18.68 3.30 11.30
CA ARG A 121 -19.79 4.04 10.69
C ARG A 121 -19.92 3.58 9.24
N PRO A 122 -21.06 2.95 8.89
CA PRO A 122 -21.29 2.53 7.50
C PRO A 122 -21.50 3.71 6.57
#